data_ae789d343b8723178cdc5ff694831f19
#
_entry.id   ae789d343b8723178cdc5ff694831f19
#
_cell.length_a   1.000
_cell.length_b   1.000
_cell.length_c   1.000
_cell.angle_alpha   90.00
_cell.angle_beta   90.00
_cell.angle_gamma   90.00
#
_symmetry.space_group_name_H-M   'P 1'
#
loop_
_entity.id
_entity.type
_entity.pdbx_description
1 polymer ?
#
loop_
_entity_poly.entity_id
_entity_poly.type
_entity_poly.pdbx_seq_one_letter_code
_entity_poly.pdbx_strand_id
1 'polypeptide(L)'
;MINYSTYMWKSPLDETAKEQAYAKNQVTKVMSFDDFVKHISDHNGVFTRGTVKGVVSDTCSCLVEQLLNGYKVQFGELGIFSISITCEPAATLKDFSSDNIKAVNILFNPGIDFENLRSKAEFNLVTSRAIQAASLKAVKENKDTVDLSALKKGDSEFPDEI
;
A
#
# COMPACT_ATOMS: atom_id res chain seq x y z
N MET A 1 8.56 12.01 7.30
CA MET A 1 8.31 12.84 6.09
C MET A 1 7.87 11.93 4.96
N ILE A 2 6.74 12.23 4.32
CA ILE A 2 6.16 11.48 3.20
C ILE A 2 6.56 12.18 1.91
N ASN A 3 7.27 11.47 1.03
CA ASN A 3 7.63 12.00 -0.28
C ASN A 3 6.44 11.86 -1.24
N TYR A 4 6.17 12.90 -2.01
CA TYR A 4 5.14 12.87 -3.04
C TYR A 4 5.61 13.60 -4.31
N SER A 5 5.06 13.21 -5.45
CA SER A 5 5.18 13.93 -6.71
C SER A 5 3.82 14.34 -7.22
N THR A 6 3.78 15.35 -8.07
CA THR A 6 2.53 15.82 -8.70
C THR A 6 2.45 15.34 -10.15
N TYR A 7 1.23 15.13 -10.63
CA TYR A 7 0.93 14.79 -12.03
C TYR A 7 -0.41 15.39 -12.44
N MET A 8 -0.58 15.58 -13.73
CA MET A 8 -1.85 16.04 -14.30
C MET A 8 -2.67 14.82 -14.70
N TRP A 9 -3.95 14.82 -14.35
CA TRP A 9 -4.87 13.74 -14.69
C TRP A 9 -6.27 14.27 -15.00
N LYS A 10 -6.94 13.60 -15.93
CA LYS A 10 -8.31 13.85 -16.36
C LYS A 10 -9.11 12.55 -16.26
N SER A 11 -10.34 12.60 -15.74
CA SER A 11 -11.21 11.42 -15.71
C SER A 11 -11.48 10.88 -17.12
N PRO A 12 -11.22 9.60 -17.38
CA PRO A 12 -11.52 9.00 -18.69
C PRO A 12 -13.04 8.79 -18.91
N LEU A 13 -13.85 8.83 -17.85
CA LEU A 13 -15.29 8.61 -17.90
C LEU A 13 -16.08 9.89 -18.18
N ASP A 14 -15.45 11.06 -18.07
CA ASP A 14 -16.09 12.36 -18.32
C ASP A 14 -15.28 13.15 -19.34
N GLU A 15 -15.79 13.19 -20.56
CA GLU A 15 -15.16 13.93 -21.67
C GLU A 15 -15.07 15.43 -21.42
N THR A 16 -15.94 15.97 -20.59
CA THR A 16 -15.99 17.40 -20.24
C THR A 16 -15.10 17.75 -19.05
N ALA A 17 -14.57 16.77 -18.33
CA ALA A 17 -13.70 16.99 -17.19
C ALA A 17 -12.45 17.77 -17.61
N LYS A 18 -12.04 18.71 -16.78
CA LYS A 18 -10.79 19.47 -16.96
C LYS A 18 -9.65 18.67 -16.33
N GLU A 19 -8.49 18.77 -16.98
CA GLU A 19 -7.25 18.23 -16.41
C GLU A 19 -6.91 18.96 -15.11
N GLN A 20 -6.65 18.20 -14.04
CA GLN A 20 -6.36 18.71 -12.70
C GLN A 20 -5.07 18.11 -12.17
N ALA A 21 -4.42 18.83 -11.25
CA ALA A 21 -3.20 18.36 -10.61
C ALA A 21 -3.53 17.46 -9.40
N TYR A 22 -2.91 16.30 -9.35
CA TYR A 22 -3.01 15.33 -8.27
C TYR A 22 -1.64 15.03 -7.67
N ALA A 23 -1.62 14.50 -6.47
CA ALA A 23 -0.41 14.04 -5.82
C ALA A 23 -0.38 12.51 -5.76
N LYS A 24 0.82 11.95 -5.97
CA LYS A 24 1.09 10.52 -5.84
C LYS A 24 2.21 10.31 -4.81
N ASN A 25 2.00 9.37 -3.88
CA ASN A 25 3.04 8.99 -2.93
C ASN A 25 4.26 8.42 -3.65
N GLN A 26 5.46 8.81 -3.19
CA GLN A 26 6.74 8.29 -3.67
C GLN A 26 7.40 7.48 -2.56
N VAL A 27 7.22 6.16 -2.61
CA VAL A 27 7.82 5.24 -1.65
C VAL A 27 9.35 5.25 -1.80
N THR A 28 10.07 5.52 -0.72
CA THR A 28 11.53 5.58 -0.73
C THR A 28 12.15 4.19 -0.86
N LYS A 29 11.70 3.24 -0.05
CA LYS A 29 12.12 1.83 -0.08
C LYS A 29 11.10 0.95 0.62
N VAL A 30 11.11 -0.33 0.30
CA VAL A 30 10.43 -1.35 1.10
C VAL A 30 11.35 -1.73 2.26
N MET A 31 10.84 -1.62 3.48
CA MET A 31 11.54 -2.12 4.67
C MET A 31 11.28 -3.62 4.79
N SER A 32 12.34 -4.42 4.87
CA SER A 32 12.20 -5.87 5.08
C SER A 32 11.65 -6.18 6.47
N PHE A 33 11.08 -7.38 6.64
CA PHE A 33 10.62 -7.82 7.95
C PHE A 33 11.76 -7.86 8.99
N ASP A 34 12.93 -8.31 8.60
CA ASP A 34 14.10 -8.35 9.49
C ASP A 34 14.59 -6.93 9.88
N ASP A 35 14.53 -5.95 8.96
CA ASP A 35 14.84 -4.55 9.26
C ASP A 35 13.80 -3.94 10.21
N PHE A 36 12.52 -4.28 10.03
CA PHE A 36 11.46 -3.82 10.90
C PHE A 36 11.59 -4.40 12.31
N VAL A 37 11.84 -5.70 12.43
CA VAL A 37 12.11 -6.38 13.72
C VAL A 37 13.35 -5.77 14.41
N LYS A 38 14.40 -5.50 13.62
CA LYS A 38 15.59 -4.82 14.14
C LYS A 38 15.23 -3.44 14.69
N HIS A 39 14.48 -2.65 13.94
CA HIS A 39 14.04 -1.33 14.35
C HIS A 39 13.27 -1.38 15.68
N ILE A 40 12.32 -2.32 15.84
CA ILE A 40 11.59 -2.50 17.10
C ILE A 40 12.53 -2.82 18.26
N SER A 41 13.49 -3.74 18.05
CA SER A 41 14.43 -4.14 19.13
C SER A 41 15.42 -3.05 19.51
N ASP A 42 15.73 -2.11 18.59
CA ASP A 42 16.65 -1.00 18.83
C ASP A 42 15.99 0.17 19.64
N HIS A 43 14.68 0.13 19.88
CA HIS A 43 13.93 1.12 20.67
C HIS A 43 14.08 0.96 22.20
N ASN A 44 15.23 0.53 22.69
CA ASN A 44 15.51 0.34 24.12
C ASN A 44 14.57 -0.66 24.83
N GLY A 45 13.96 -1.56 24.07
CA GLY A 45 13.11 -2.62 24.63
C GLY A 45 13.95 -3.73 25.25
N VAL A 46 13.33 -4.47 26.18
CA VAL A 46 13.93 -5.65 26.82
C VAL A 46 13.94 -6.88 25.89
N PHE A 47 13.29 -6.78 24.73
CA PHE A 47 13.11 -7.92 23.85
C PHE A 47 14.20 -8.02 22.79
N THR A 48 14.77 -9.20 22.65
CA THR A 48 15.73 -9.50 21.60
C THR A 48 15.05 -9.56 20.21
N ARG A 49 15.82 -9.39 19.13
CA ARG A 49 15.30 -9.57 17.76
C ARG A 49 14.60 -10.91 17.55
N GLY A 50 15.18 -11.98 18.10
CA GLY A 50 14.60 -13.32 18.00
C GLY A 50 13.23 -13.41 18.66
N THR A 51 13.10 -12.82 19.84
CA THR A 51 11.82 -12.75 20.57
C THR A 51 10.78 -11.96 19.78
N VAL A 52 11.14 -10.76 19.30
CA VAL A 52 10.22 -9.92 18.51
C VAL A 52 9.78 -10.65 17.24
N LYS A 53 10.75 -11.26 16.51
CA LYS A 53 10.45 -12.01 15.28
C LYS A 53 9.50 -13.18 15.55
N GLY A 54 9.75 -13.95 16.61
CA GLY A 54 8.89 -15.08 17.00
C GLY A 54 7.48 -14.63 17.31
N VAL A 55 7.33 -13.64 18.19
CA VAL A 55 6.01 -13.10 18.58
C VAL A 55 5.21 -12.60 17.37
N VAL A 56 5.84 -11.84 16.46
CA VAL A 56 5.13 -11.33 15.27
C VAL A 56 4.74 -12.48 14.33
N SER A 57 5.61 -13.47 14.14
CA SER A 57 5.30 -14.64 13.31
C SER A 57 4.13 -15.44 13.87
N ASP A 58 4.14 -15.71 15.17
CA ASP A 58 3.06 -16.44 15.85
C ASP A 58 1.75 -15.64 15.80
N THR A 59 1.84 -14.32 15.97
CA THR A 59 0.68 -13.43 15.83
C THR A 59 0.05 -13.53 14.43
N CYS A 60 0.85 -13.51 13.37
CA CYS A 60 0.34 -13.66 12.01
C CYS A 60 -0.37 -14.99 11.80
N SER A 61 0.22 -16.08 12.30
CA SER A 61 -0.37 -17.44 12.19
C SER A 61 -1.70 -17.55 12.95
N CYS A 62 -1.73 -17.07 14.19
CA CYS A 62 -2.94 -17.06 15.00
C CYS A 62 -4.03 -16.14 14.42
N LEU A 63 -3.64 -15.00 13.84
CA LEU A 63 -4.58 -14.08 13.20
C LEU A 63 -5.29 -14.78 12.03
N VAL A 64 -4.55 -15.44 11.15
CA VAL A 64 -5.11 -16.19 10.02
C VAL A 64 -6.07 -17.27 10.52
N GLU A 65 -5.66 -18.04 11.54
CA GLU A 65 -6.50 -19.10 12.12
C GLU A 65 -7.84 -18.54 12.63
N GLN A 66 -7.80 -17.45 13.40
CA GLN A 66 -9.01 -16.87 13.97
C GLN A 66 -9.92 -16.23 12.91
N LEU A 67 -9.35 -15.61 11.89
CA LEU A 67 -10.13 -15.09 10.76
C LEU A 67 -10.82 -16.21 9.98
N LEU A 68 -10.16 -17.34 9.76
CA LEU A 68 -10.76 -18.52 9.10
C LEU A 68 -11.84 -19.19 9.97
N ASN A 69 -11.76 -19.04 11.29
CA ASN A 69 -12.83 -19.45 12.21
C ASN A 69 -14.04 -18.48 12.21
N GLY A 70 -14.00 -17.44 11.38
CA GLY A 70 -15.10 -16.48 11.23
C GLY A 70 -15.08 -15.33 12.26
N TYR A 71 -14.03 -15.17 13.02
CA TYR A 71 -13.93 -14.08 13.98
C TYR A 71 -13.43 -12.79 13.32
N LYS A 72 -13.86 -11.64 13.88
CA LYS A 72 -13.15 -10.36 13.73
C LYS A 72 -12.15 -10.26 14.86
N VAL A 73 -10.92 -9.92 14.57
CA VAL A 73 -9.83 -9.84 15.54
C VAL A 73 -9.45 -8.38 15.77
N GLN A 74 -9.71 -7.91 16.98
CA GLN A 74 -9.19 -6.61 17.42
C GLN A 74 -7.76 -6.78 17.91
N PHE A 75 -6.83 -6.12 17.20
CA PHE A 75 -5.40 -6.16 17.53
C PHE A 75 -4.99 -4.87 18.24
N GLY A 76 -5.45 -4.71 19.46
CA GLY A 76 -5.17 -3.53 20.26
C GLY A 76 -5.49 -2.22 19.52
N GLU A 77 -4.59 -1.26 19.62
CA GLU A 77 -4.71 0.07 19.01
C GLU A 77 -4.31 0.06 17.52
N LEU A 78 -3.72 -1.04 17.03
CA LEU A 78 -3.41 -1.22 15.62
C LEU A 78 -4.69 -1.16 14.78
N GLY A 79 -5.74 -1.88 15.21
CA GLY A 79 -7.00 -1.89 14.50
C GLY A 79 -7.71 -3.24 14.53
N ILE A 80 -8.65 -3.42 13.61
CA ILE A 80 -9.49 -4.60 13.50
C ILE A 80 -9.28 -5.28 12.16
N PHE A 81 -8.96 -6.56 12.21
CA PHE A 81 -8.93 -7.44 11.04
C PHE A 81 -10.24 -8.20 10.93
N SER A 82 -10.75 -8.31 9.71
CA SER A 82 -11.94 -9.08 9.38
C SER A 82 -11.82 -9.65 7.98
N ILE A 83 -12.73 -10.53 7.60
CA ILE A 83 -12.81 -11.05 6.25
C ILE A 83 -14.08 -10.56 5.54
N SER A 84 -14.02 -10.49 4.21
CA SER A 84 -15.15 -10.42 3.33
C SER A 84 -15.03 -11.49 2.26
N ILE A 85 -16.16 -11.89 1.68
CA ILE A 85 -16.20 -12.84 0.60
C ILE A 85 -16.64 -12.17 -0.69
N THR A 86 -16.04 -12.58 -1.80
CA THR A 86 -16.48 -12.23 -3.15
C THR A 86 -17.10 -13.45 -3.77
N CYS A 87 -18.30 -13.32 -4.35
CA CYS A 87 -19.01 -14.44 -4.94
C CYS A 87 -19.57 -14.09 -6.32
N GLU A 88 -19.83 -15.14 -7.13
CA GLU A 88 -20.65 -15.06 -8.32
C GLU A 88 -22.12 -15.27 -7.94
N PRO A 89 -23.06 -14.54 -8.57
CA PRO A 89 -24.48 -14.71 -8.29
C PRO A 89 -25.00 -16.06 -8.79
N ALA A 90 -25.95 -16.64 -8.06
CA ALA A 90 -26.76 -17.77 -8.51
C ALA A 90 -28.18 -17.30 -8.84
N ALA A 91 -28.90 -18.04 -9.65
CA ALA A 91 -30.26 -17.69 -10.07
C ALA A 91 -31.26 -17.66 -8.89
N THR A 92 -31.10 -18.60 -7.94
CA THR A 92 -31.93 -18.68 -6.73
C THR A 92 -31.08 -18.96 -5.51
N LEU A 93 -31.62 -18.73 -4.31
CA LEU A 93 -30.97 -19.08 -3.06
C LEU A 93 -30.66 -20.57 -2.92
N LYS A 94 -31.45 -21.43 -3.58
CA LYS A 94 -31.25 -22.89 -3.57
C LYS A 94 -30.06 -23.31 -4.43
N ASP A 95 -29.79 -22.56 -5.48
CA ASP A 95 -28.69 -22.84 -6.42
C ASP A 95 -27.37 -22.31 -5.92
N PHE A 96 -27.38 -21.47 -4.88
CA PHE A 96 -26.16 -20.92 -4.31
C PHE A 96 -25.45 -21.97 -3.44
N SER A 97 -24.21 -22.23 -3.74
CA SER A 97 -23.33 -23.13 -2.98
C SER A 97 -22.00 -22.43 -2.65
N SER A 98 -21.15 -23.11 -1.88
CA SER A 98 -19.79 -22.64 -1.60
C SER A 98 -18.94 -22.45 -2.86
N ASP A 99 -19.26 -23.13 -3.96
CA ASP A 99 -18.54 -23.02 -5.23
C ASP A 99 -18.73 -21.66 -5.92
N ASN A 100 -19.78 -20.95 -5.52
CA ASN A 100 -20.01 -19.57 -5.96
C ASN A 100 -19.06 -18.58 -5.28
N ILE A 101 -18.43 -18.95 -4.15
CA ILE A 101 -17.47 -18.09 -3.45
C ILE A 101 -16.14 -18.15 -4.20
N LYS A 102 -15.69 -17.00 -4.72
CA LYS A 102 -14.48 -16.92 -5.56
C LYS A 102 -13.26 -16.42 -4.82
N ALA A 103 -13.46 -15.60 -3.80
CA ALA A 103 -12.34 -15.07 -3.00
C ALA A 103 -12.76 -14.78 -1.55
N VAL A 104 -11.77 -14.91 -0.68
CA VAL A 104 -11.83 -14.42 0.69
C VAL A 104 -10.82 -13.29 0.81
N ASN A 105 -11.29 -12.10 1.15
CA ASN A 105 -10.46 -10.90 1.22
C ASN A 105 -10.27 -10.50 2.67
N ILE A 106 -9.07 -10.05 3.02
CA ILE A 106 -8.77 -9.49 4.33
C ILE A 106 -9.12 -8.00 4.30
N LEU A 107 -9.90 -7.58 5.28
CA LEU A 107 -10.22 -6.18 5.55
C LEU A 107 -9.49 -5.75 6.81
N PHE A 108 -8.87 -4.58 6.74
CA PHE A 108 -8.22 -3.94 7.87
C PHE A 108 -8.86 -2.57 8.12
N ASN A 109 -9.41 -2.40 9.32
CA ASN A 109 -9.90 -1.11 9.80
C ASN A 109 -8.87 -0.56 10.79
N PRO A 110 -8.17 0.53 10.44
CA PRO A 110 -7.17 1.14 11.29
C PRO A 110 -7.72 1.51 12.67
N GLY A 111 -6.92 1.33 13.70
CA GLY A 111 -7.22 1.79 15.06
C GLY A 111 -6.79 3.23 15.29
N ILE A 112 -6.96 3.68 16.54
CA ILE A 112 -6.79 5.09 16.93
C ILE A 112 -5.38 5.64 16.63
N ASP A 113 -4.35 4.80 16.70
CA ASP A 113 -2.97 5.22 16.41
C ASP A 113 -2.75 5.57 14.94
N PHE A 114 -3.57 5.01 14.06
CA PHE A 114 -3.53 5.23 12.61
C PHE A 114 -4.54 6.28 12.14
N GLU A 115 -5.34 6.81 13.05
CA GLU A 115 -6.23 7.93 12.75
C GLU A 115 -5.45 9.24 12.65
N ASN A 116 -5.98 10.16 11.86
CA ASN A 116 -5.44 11.51 11.71
C ASN A 116 -3.96 11.59 11.31
N LEU A 117 -3.43 10.58 10.60
CA LEU A 117 -2.05 10.58 10.12
C LEU A 117 -1.71 11.84 9.31
N ARG A 118 -2.70 12.45 8.64
CA ARG A 118 -2.52 13.70 7.89
C ARG A 118 -1.98 14.85 8.76
N SER A 119 -2.46 14.97 10.00
CA SER A 119 -2.04 16.02 10.93
C SER A 119 -0.65 15.78 11.52
N LYS A 120 -0.23 14.52 11.57
CA LYS A 120 1.10 14.09 12.07
C LYS A 120 2.15 14.03 10.97
N ALA A 121 1.72 14.08 9.69
CA ALA A 121 2.60 13.87 8.55
C ALA A 121 3.23 15.16 8.07
N GLU A 122 4.53 15.10 7.79
CA GLU A 122 5.27 16.10 7.03
C GLU A 122 5.40 15.63 5.59
N PHE A 123 5.22 16.55 4.64
CA PHE A 123 5.20 16.25 3.21
C PHE A 123 6.38 16.91 2.51
N ASN A 124 7.05 16.16 1.64
CA ASN A 124 8.17 16.61 0.84
C ASN A 124 7.91 16.36 -0.64
N LEU A 125 7.88 17.44 -1.43
CA LEU A 125 7.73 17.35 -2.88
C LEU A 125 9.04 16.85 -3.50
N VAL A 126 8.96 15.75 -4.23
CA VAL A 126 10.10 15.16 -4.95
C VAL A 126 9.72 14.95 -6.42
N THR A 127 10.73 14.76 -7.28
CA THR A 127 10.50 14.37 -8.67
C THR A 127 9.97 12.94 -8.75
N SER A 128 9.12 12.67 -9.74
CA SER A 128 8.62 11.33 -9.99
C SER A 128 9.76 10.34 -10.29
N ARG A 129 9.54 9.04 -10.04
CA ARG A 129 10.54 8.01 -10.35
C ARG A 129 10.90 7.99 -11.83
N ALA A 130 9.94 8.25 -12.71
CA ALA A 130 10.17 8.32 -14.14
C ALA A 130 11.13 9.47 -14.50
N ILE A 131 10.96 10.65 -13.91
CA ILE A 131 11.89 11.79 -14.10
C ILE A 131 13.26 11.46 -13.51
N GLN A 132 13.33 10.88 -12.33
CA GLN A 132 14.61 10.47 -11.72
C GLN A 132 15.36 9.47 -12.61
N ALA A 133 14.68 8.46 -13.14
CA ALA A 133 15.27 7.48 -14.04
C ALA A 133 15.75 8.11 -15.35
N ALA A 134 14.97 9.02 -15.95
CA ALA A 134 15.35 9.74 -17.16
C ALA A 134 16.57 10.64 -16.90
N SER A 135 16.64 11.32 -15.76
CA SER A 135 17.79 12.14 -15.37
C SER A 135 19.05 11.28 -15.21
N LEU A 136 18.96 10.14 -14.53
CA LEU A 136 20.08 9.21 -14.38
C LEU A 136 20.55 8.64 -15.73
N LYS A 137 19.63 8.37 -16.67
CA LYS A 137 19.96 7.94 -18.01
C LYS A 137 20.69 9.03 -18.78
N ALA A 138 20.20 10.26 -18.73
CA ALA A 138 20.86 11.40 -19.38
C ALA A 138 22.28 11.61 -18.87
N VAL A 139 22.49 11.53 -17.55
CA VAL A 139 23.82 11.62 -16.93
C VAL A 139 24.76 10.51 -17.44
N LYS A 140 24.28 9.27 -17.52
CA LYS A 140 25.07 8.13 -18.03
C LYS A 140 25.43 8.27 -19.52
N GLU A 141 24.59 8.93 -20.30
CA GLU A 141 24.76 9.20 -21.72
C GLU A 141 25.50 10.53 -21.99
N ASN A 142 25.99 11.21 -20.94
CA ASN A 142 26.62 12.54 -21.01
C ASN A 142 25.78 13.59 -21.79
N LYS A 143 24.46 13.57 -21.58
CA LYS A 143 23.52 14.54 -22.15
C LYS A 143 23.26 15.67 -21.15
N ASP A 144 23.34 16.90 -21.60
CA ASP A 144 23.08 18.08 -20.77
C ASP A 144 21.58 18.36 -20.53
N THR A 145 20.71 17.65 -21.26
CA THR A 145 19.25 17.82 -21.20
C THR A 145 18.54 16.50 -21.03
N VAL A 146 17.42 16.51 -20.29
CA VAL A 146 16.54 15.37 -20.09
C VAL A 146 15.31 15.55 -20.97
N ASP A 147 15.05 14.60 -21.86
CA ASP A 147 13.83 14.59 -22.65
C ASP A 147 12.66 14.06 -21.79
N LEU A 148 11.76 14.98 -21.41
CA LEU A 148 10.56 14.67 -20.65
C LEU A 148 9.33 14.41 -21.51
N SER A 149 9.43 14.57 -22.84
CA SER A 149 8.29 14.42 -23.77
C SER A 149 7.73 13.01 -23.80
N ALA A 150 8.61 12.01 -23.68
CA ALA A 150 8.22 10.60 -23.60
C ALA A 150 7.54 10.24 -22.27
N LEU A 151 7.84 10.98 -21.19
CA LEU A 151 7.31 10.71 -19.84
C LEU A 151 5.87 11.20 -19.68
N LYS A 152 5.45 12.22 -20.45
CA LYS A 152 4.08 12.73 -20.40
C LYS A 152 3.04 11.74 -20.94
N LYS A 153 3.45 10.74 -21.70
CA LYS A 153 2.56 9.68 -22.23
C LYS A 153 2.47 8.44 -21.35
N GLY A 154 3.40 8.21 -20.43
CA GLY A 154 3.53 6.99 -19.64
C GLY A 154 3.11 7.12 -18.16
N ASP A 155 2.93 8.33 -17.65
CA ASP A 155 2.55 8.54 -16.22
C ASP A 155 1.06 8.23 -15.92
N SER A 156 0.30 7.79 -16.94
CA SER A 156 -1.10 7.34 -16.77
C SER A 156 -1.24 5.84 -16.52
N GLU A 157 -0.17 5.07 -16.64
CA GLU A 157 -0.20 3.66 -16.26
C GLU A 157 0.05 3.53 -14.75
N PHE A 158 -0.97 3.09 -14.03
CA PHE A 158 -0.84 2.61 -12.66
C PHE A 158 0.14 1.44 -12.69
N PRO A 159 1.29 1.48 -11.96
CA PRO A 159 2.03 0.26 -11.73
C PRO A 159 1.14 -0.65 -10.90
N ASP A 160 0.95 -1.88 -11.38
CA ASP A 160 0.25 -2.94 -10.67
C ASP A 160 0.69 -2.98 -9.20
N GLU A 161 -0.31 -3.04 -8.33
CA GLU A 161 -0.15 -3.26 -6.91
C GLU A 161 0.59 -4.60 -6.70
N ILE A 162 1.66 -4.55 -5.92
CA ILE A 162 2.30 -5.75 -5.36
C ILE A 162 1.69 -6.03 -4.01
#